data_c0f7a86bc0a664e33fcffc128dbbebb5
#
_entry.id   c0f7a86bc0a664e33fcffc128dbbebb5
#
_cell.length_a   1.000
_cell.length_b   1.000
_cell.length_c   1.000
_cell.angle_alpha   90.00
_cell.angle_beta   90.00
_cell.angle_gamma   90.00
#
_symmetry.space_group_name_H-M   'P 1'
#
loop_
_entity.id
_entity.type
_entity.pdbx_description
1 polymer ?
#
loop_
_entity_poly.entity_id
_entity_poly.type
_entity_poly.pdbx_seq_one_letter_code
_entity_poly.pdbx_strand_id
1 'polypeptide(L)'
;MPSAIGGSVALWRTQNKFFNKANEYKGMKLLAQWVNAGYHIQSRKKPITSVGDLAGFKIRSASGPLRHALSNLGAVAVTIPVPKSFELISQGTVDGMLNSGSIVAAFKYARYIKHVTEFPGKLGANSLSYIMNKKTWDGLPAEDKKAIESVSGEHMIRRLGAAYDRSERYGGILIKKAKGKIQRADAAFVKAVRAKTRFFEDDWVKKASARGIAAQAALDYFRKTGKEVTAKAR
;
A
#
# COMPACT_ATOMS: atom_id res chain seq x y z
N MET A 1 3.07 8.40 0.45
CA MET A 1 3.88 7.62 1.42
C MET A 1 5.25 7.35 0.81
N PRO A 2 6.34 7.86 1.37
CA PRO A 2 7.64 7.83 0.68
C PRO A 2 8.34 6.46 0.73
N SER A 3 8.17 5.67 1.81
CA SER A 3 8.73 4.32 1.95
C SER A 3 7.78 3.41 2.71
N ALA A 4 7.99 2.09 2.62
CA ALA A 4 7.19 1.13 3.39
C ALA A 4 7.49 1.22 4.88
N ILE A 5 8.75 1.40 5.27
CA ILE A 5 9.11 1.58 6.69
C ILE A 5 8.49 2.86 7.26
N GLY A 6 8.55 3.98 6.54
CA GLY A 6 7.95 5.24 6.96
C GLY A 6 6.44 5.15 7.11
N GLY A 7 5.77 4.56 6.13
CA GLY A 7 4.32 4.35 6.17
C GLY A 7 3.88 3.38 7.27
N SER A 8 4.63 2.31 7.50
CA SER A 8 4.32 1.31 8.54
C SER A 8 4.42 1.88 9.94
N VAL A 9 5.51 2.59 10.25
CA VAL A 9 5.67 3.24 11.56
C VAL A 9 4.64 4.35 11.75
N ALA A 10 4.34 5.12 10.70
CA ALA A 10 3.30 6.14 10.76
C ALA A 10 1.93 5.53 11.04
N LEU A 11 1.57 4.43 10.35
CA LEU A 11 0.30 3.75 10.58
C LEU A 11 0.18 3.24 12.02
N TRP A 12 1.19 2.54 12.53
CA TRP A 12 1.21 2.03 13.89
C TRP A 12 1.05 3.11 14.94
N ARG A 13 1.83 4.18 14.82
CA ARG A 13 1.77 5.30 15.76
C ARG A 13 0.44 6.05 15.69
N THR A 14 -0.12 6.20 14.48
CA THR A 14 -1.44 6.82 14.29
C THR A 14 -2.54 5.96 14.87
N GLN A 15 -2.50 4.63 14.66
CA GLN A 15 -3.43 3.67 15.25
C GLN A 15 -3.45 3.81 16.78
N ASN A 16 -2.28 3.76 17.40
CA ASN A 16 -2.18 3.82 18.86
C ASN A 16 -2.59 5.18 19.44
N LYS A 17 -2.38 6.27 18.70
CA LYS A 17 -2.69 7.62 19.19
C LYS A 17 -4.15 8.02 18.98
N PHE A 18 -4.75 7.66 17.86
CA PHE A 18 -6.06 8.20 17.46
C PHE A 18 -7.18 7.17 17.39
N PHE A 19 -6.87 5.87 17.22
CA PHE A 19 -7.88 4.86 16.92
C PHE A 19 -8.14 3.85 18.04
N ASN A 20 -7.47 3.96 19.20
CA ASN A 20 -7.69 3.04 20.32
C ASN A 20 -9.16 2.99 20.75
N LYS A 21 -9.87 4.13 20.73
CA LYS A 21 -11.29 4.20 21.08
C LYS A 21 -12.22 3.64 19.98
N ALA A 22 -11.76 3.52 18.75
CA ALA A 22 -12.56 2.99 17.65
C ALA A 22 -12.82 1.49 17.75
N ASN A 23 -12.05 0.79 18.61
CA ASN A 23 -12.20 -0.64 18.93
C ASN A 23 -12.29 -1.56 17.69
N GLU A 24 -11.55 -1.22 16.64
CA GLU A 24 -11.56 -1.95 15.36
C GLU A 24 -11.06 -3.40 15.50
N TYR A 25 -10.25 -3.68 16.53
CA TYR A 25 -9.72 -5.01 16.85
C TYR A 25 -10.44 -5.67 18.03
N LYS A 26 -11.75 -5.39 18.20
CA LYS A 26 -12.56 -6.03 19.26
C LYS A 26 -12.43 -7.57 19.18
N GLY A 27 -12.12 -8.21 20.30
CA GLY A 27 -11.93 -9.67 20.37
C GLY A 27 -10.57 -10.16 19.86
N MET A 28 -9.65 -9.26 19.50
CA MET A 28 -8.31 -9.57 19.02
C MET A 28 -7.24 -8.80 19.79
N LYS A 29 -6.06 -9.38 19.94
CA LYS A 29 -4.82 -8.70 20.34
C LYS A 29 -4.12 -8.27 19.05
N LEU A 30 -3.94 -6.98 18.83
CA LEU A 30 -3.14 -6.46 17.75
C LEU A 30 -1.67 -6.51 18.14
N LEU A 31 -0.87 -7.29 17.40
CA LEU A 31 0.57 -7.47 17.64
C LEU A 31 1.42 -6.54 16.77
N ALA A 32 1.01 -6.33 15.51
CA ALA A 32 1.64 -5.40 14.61
C ALA A 32 0.66 -4.97 13.52
N GLN A 33 0.84 -3.73 13.00
CA GLN A 33 0.10 -3.24 11.83
C GLN A 33 1.06 -2.44 10.95
N TRP A 34 1.13 -2.79 9.67
CA TRP A 34 2.06 -2.17 8.73
C TRP A 34 1.44 -1.97 7.36
N VAL A 35 2.16 -1.33 6.46
CA VAL A 35 1.78 -1.19 5.06
C VAL A 35 2.79 -1.90 4.14
N ASN A 36 2.31 -2.37 2.99
CA ASN A 36 3.20 -2.84 1.94
C ASN A 36 3.98 -1.70 1.26
N ALA A 37 4.80 -2.01 0.25
CA ALA A 37 5.66 -1.04 -0.43
C ALA A 37 4.91 0.08 -1.18
N GLY A 38 3.58 -0.01 -1.27
CA GLY A 38 2.76 0.90 -2.06
C GLY A 38 2.80 0.63 -3.55
N TYR A 39 1.89 1.26 -4.29
CA TYR A 39 1.56 0.86 -5.64
C TYR A 39 1.95 1.87 -6.69
N HIS A 40 2.34 1.32 -7.84
CA HIS A 40 2.60 2.01 -9.08
C HIS A 40 1.78 1.40 -10.21
N ILE A 41 1.63 2.09 -11.34
CA ILE A 41 1.00 1.53 -12.53
C ILE A 41 2.04 0.71 -13.28
N GLN A 42 1.75 -0.57 -13.48
CA GLN A 42 2.55 -1.52 -14.25
C GLN A 42 1.77 -1.89 -15.51
N SER A 43 2.36 -1.74 -16.68
CA SER A 43 1.74 -1.96 -17.98
C SER A 43 2.48 -3.00 -18.81
N ARG A 44 1.72 -3.84 -19.53
CA ARG A 44 2.24 -4.82 -20.49
C ARG A 44 2.56 -4.21 -21.85
N LYS A 45 1.85 -3.17 -22.25
CA LYS A 45 1.82 -2.70 -23.66
C LYS A 45 2.44 -1.32 -23.85
N LYS A 46 1.87 -0.32 -23.23
CA LYS A 46 2.21 1.09 -23.46
C LYS A 46 2.59 1.81 -22.15
N PRO A 47 3.41 2.86 -22.23
CA PRO A 47 3.59 3.72 -21.08
C PRO A 47 2.27 4.40 -20.72
N ILE A 48 2.08 4.66 -19.42
CA ILE A 48 0.96 5.43 -18.89
C ILE A 48 1.55 6.73 -18.35
N THR A 49 1.38 7.81 -19.08
CA THR A 49 1.99 9.12 -18.81
C THR A 49 0.98 10.20 -18.47
N SER A 50 -0.30 9.93 -18.73
CA SER A 50 -1.39 10.85 -18.50
C SER A 50 -2.65 10.11 -18.03
N VAL A 51 -3.64 10.87 -17.53
CA VAL A 51 -4.97 10.30 -17.23
C VAL A 51 -5.64 9.77 -18.49
N GLY A 52 -5.43 10.41 -19.66
CA GLY A 52 -5.96 9.95 -20.93
C GLY A 52 -5.50 8.55 -21.33
N ASP A 53 -4.28 8.16 -20.96
CA ASP A 53 -3.76 6.81 -21.25
C ASP A 53 -4.49 5.70 -20.48
N LEU A 54 -5.20 6.06 -19.40
CA LEU A 54 -5.99 5.13 -18.61
C LEU A 54 -7.39 4.88 -19.19
N ALA A 55 -7.84 5.68 -20.17
CA ALA A 55 -9.14 5.47 -20.79
C ALA A 55 -9.23 4.07 -21.41
N GLY A 56 -10.17 3.25 -20.93
CA GLY A 56 -10.36 1.88 -21.37
C GLY A 56 -9.25 0.88 -20.99
N PHE A 57 -8.20 1.33 -20.28
CA PHE A 57 -7.10 0.46 -19.86
C PHE A 57 -7.56 -0.54 -18.81
N LYS A 58 -7.50 -1.83 -19.12
CA LYS A 58 -7.90 -2.91 -18.22
C LYS A 58 -6.81 -3.11 -17.15
N ILE A 59 -7.11 -2.75 -15.90
CA ILE A 59 -6.13 -2.76 -14.82
C ILE A 59 -6.63 -3.55 -13.59
N ARG A 60 -5.77 -4.43 -13.09
CA ARG A 60 -6.04 -5.09 -11.82
C ARG A 60 -5.71 -4.17 -10.65
N SER A 61 -6.61 -4.08 -9.66
CA SER A 61 -6.41 -3.41 -8.39
C SER A 61 -6.33 -4.41 -7.22
N ALA A 62 -5.80 -3.94 -6.08
CA ALA A 62 -5.66 -4.75 -4.87
C ALA A 62 -6.90 -4.72 -3.95
N SER A 63 -7.77 -3.72 -4.10
CA SER A 63 -8.93 -3.51 -3.23
C SER A 63 -10.03 -2.71 -3.92
N GLY A 64 -11.24 -2.74 -3.36
CA GLY A 64 -12.40 -1.99 -3.83
C GLY A 64 -12.17 -0.48 -3.93
N PRO A 65 -11.65 0.19 -2.88
CA PRO A 65 -11.33 1.62 -2.94
C PRO A 65 -10.35 1.97 -4.07
N LEU A 66 -9.28 1.19 -4.25
CA LEU A 66 -8.32 1.41 -5.34
C LEU A 66 -8.95 1.16 -6.72
N ARG A 67 -9.84 0.17 -6.85
CA ARG A 67 -10.63 -0.04 -8.06
C ARG A 67 -11.45 1.21 -8.39
N HIS A 68 -12.18 1.75 -7.42
CA HIS A 68 -12.97 2.95 -7.59
C HIS A 68 -12.10 4.15 -8.01
N ALA A 69 -10.92 4.34 -7.37
CA ALA A 69 -9.97 5.37 -7.78
C ALA A 69 -9.56 5.24 -9.25
N LEU A 70 -9.20 4.04 -9.68
CA LEU A 70 -8.81 3.77 -11.06
C LEU A 70 -9.97 3.99 -12.05
N SER A 71 -11.20 3.60 -11.69
CA SER A 71 -12.39 3.84 -12.52
C SER A 71 -12.66 5.34 -12.68
N ASN A 72 -12.47 6.15 -11.64
CA ASN A 72 -12.58 7.62 -11.74
C ASN A 72 -11.49 8.26 -12.62
N LEU A 73 -10.38 7.55 -12.82
CA LEU A 73 -9.34 7.95 -13.78
C LEU A 73 -9.62 7.46 -15.21
N GLY A 74 -10.76 6.77 -15.45
CA GLY A 74 -11.18 6.27 -16.76
C GLY A 74 -10.75 4.84 -17.07
N ALA A 75 -10.10 4.14 -16.14
CA ALA A 75 -9.66 2.77 -16.35
C ALA A 75 -10.79 1.76 -16.17
N VAL A 76 -10.70 0.63 -16.88
CA VAL A 76 -11.53 -0.56 -16.63
C VAL A 76 -10.85 -1.38 -15.53
N ALA A 77 -11.19 -1.07 -14.28
CA ALA A 77 -10.53 -1.63 -13.13
C ALA A 77 -11.29 -2.83 -12.54
N VAL A 78 -10.55 -3.90 -12.24
CA VAL A 78 -11.06 -5.11 -11.60
C VAL A 78 -10.31 -5.40 -10.29
N THR A 79 -11.04 -5.86 -9.27
CA THR A 79 -10.43 -6.29 -8.00
C THR A 79 -10.28 -7.80 -7.99
N ILE A 80 -9.04 -8.28 -8.01
CA ILE A 80 -8.71 -9.71 -8.03
C ILE A 80 -7.58 -9.96 -7.02
N PRO A 81 -7.67 -11.06 -6.24
CA PRO A 81 -6.63 -11.42 -5.27
C PRO A 81 -5.22 -11.51 -5.86
N VAL A 82 -4.21 -11.12 -5.07
CA VAL A 82 -2.80 -11.07 -5.49
C VAL A 82 -2.27 -12.41 -6.03
N PRO A 83 -2.61 -13.60 -5.50
CA PRO A 83 -2.12 -14.87 -6.04
C PRO A 83 -2.42 -15.09 -7.52
N LYS A 84 -3.52 -14.51 -8.03
CA LYS A 84 -3.87 -14.58 -9.46
C LYS A 84 -3.14 -13.59 -10.35
N SER A 85 -2.23 -12.78 -9.80
CA SER A 85 -1.52 -11.73 -10.56
C SER A 85 -0.70 -12.28 -11.73
N PHE A 86 0.01 -13.39 -11.53
CA PHE A 86 0.79 -14.01 -12.59
C PHE A 86 -0.10 -14.44 -13.77
N GLU A 87 -1.19 -15.16 -13.49
CA GLU A 87 -2.14 -15.65 -14.50
C GLU A 87 -2.72 -14.50 -15.32
N LEU A 88 -3.29 -13.51 -14.64
CA LEU A 88 -3.92 -12.35 -15.29
C LEU A 88 -2.98 -11.61 -16.23
N ILE A 89 -1.75 -11.35 -15.79
CA ILE A 89 -0.80 -10.57 -16.57
C ILE A 89 -0.18 -11.42 -17.69
N SER A 90 0.05 -12.72 -17.48
CA SER A 90 0.62 -13.61 -18.47
C SER A 90 -0.33 -13.90 -19.62
N GLN A 91 -1.59 -14.16 -19.32
CA GLN A 91 -2.63 -14.43 -20.31
C GLN A 91 -3.14 -13.16 -21.02
N GLY A 92 -2.84 -11.97 -20.48
CA GLY A 92 -3.30 -10.72 -21.08
C GLY A 92 -4.75 -10.37 -20.78
N THR A 93 -5.35 -11.01 -19.78
CA THR A 93 -6.68 -10.69 -19.28
C THR A 93 -6.78 -9.23 -18.84
N VAL A 94 -5.67 -8.68 -18.33
CA VAL A 94 -5.51 -7.26 -18.02
C VAL A 94 -4.34 -6.65 -18.81
N ASP A 95 -4.44 -5.36 -19.12
CA ASP A 95 -3.38 -4.60 -19.78
C ASP A 95 -2.28 -4.16 -18.79
N GLY A 96 -2.64 -4.13 -17.49
CA GLY A 96 -1.71 -3.74 -16.44
C GLY A 96 -2.21 -4.04 -15.04
N MET A 97 -1.39 -3.63 -14.07
CA MET A 97 -1.62 -3.83 -12.65
C MET A 97 -1.31 -2.59 -11.86
N LEU A 98 -2.15 -2.27 -10.86
CA LEU A 98 -1.78 -1.38 -9.78
C LEU A 98 -1.13 -2.24 -8.69
N ASN A 99 0.20 -2.29 -8.69
CA ASN A 99 0.97 -3.16 -7.80
C ASN A 99 2.32 -2.54 -7.43
N SER A 100 3.00 -3.17 -6.47
CA SER A 100 4.37 -2.84 -6.07
C SER A 100 5.39 -3.75 -6.78
N GLY A 101 6.64 -3.33 -6.83
CA GLY A 101 7.76 -4.17 -7.29
C GLY A 101 7.94 -5.41 -6.41
N SER A 102 7.63 -5.33 -5.11
CA SER A 102 7.68 -6.47 -4.21
C SER A 102 6.75 -7.61 -4.65
N ILE A 103 5.57 -7.30 -5.19
CA ILE A 103 4.64 -8.29 -5.74
C ILE A 103 5.17 -8.86 -7.06
N VAL A 104 5.81 -8.04 -7.90
CA VAL A 104 6.47 -8.53 -9.13
C VAL A 104 7.52 -9.58 -8.80
N ALA A 105 8.33 -9.34 -7.77
CA ALA A 105 9.35 -10.27 -7.32
C ALA A 105 8.75 -11.57 -6.76
N ALA A 106 7.77 -11.45 -5.87
CA ALA A 106 7.14 -12.59 -5.20
C ALA A 106 6.40 -13.52 -6.17
N PHE A 107 5.71 -12.95 -7.15
CA PHE A 107 4.88 -13.70 -8.11
C PHE A 107 5.53 -13.86 -9.50
N LYS A 108 6.81 -13.51 -9.65
CA LYS A 108 7.69 -13.84 -10.81
C LYS A 108 7.15 -13.40 -12.19
N TYR A 109 6.42 -12.29 -12.27
CA TYR A 109 5.82 -11.83 -13.53
C TYR A 109 6.54 -10.64 -14.19
N ALA A 110 7.78 -10.33 -13.79
CA ALA A 110 8.57 -9.22 -14.30
C ALA A 110 8.66 -9.18 -15.85
N ARG A 111 8.78 -10.34 -16.51
CA ARG A 111 8.89 -10.45 -17.98
C ARG A 111 7.69 -9.91 -18.75
N TYR A 112 6.53 -9.82 -18.10
CA TYR A 112 5.31 -9.31 -18.72
C TYR A 112 5.13 -7.80 -18.53
N ILE A 113 5.92 -7.16 -17.65
CA ILE A 113 5.86 -5.73 -17.42
C ILE A 113 6.81 -5.02 -18.36
N LYS A 114 6.26 -4.24 -19.30
CA LYS A 114 7.05 -3.46 -20.26
C LYS A 114 7.24 -2.01 -19.83
N HIS A 115 6.31 -1.46 -19.06
CA HIS A 115 6.38 -0.10 -18.55
C HIS A 115 5.91 -0.03 -17.09
N VAL A 116 6.61 0.74 -16.28
CA VAL A 116 6.18 1.10 -14.92
C VAL A 116 6.15 2.62 -14.84
N THR A 117 5.03 3.17 -14.38
CA THR A 117 4.94 4.59 -14.04
C THR A 117 4.93 4.74 -12.54
N GLU A 118 6.05 5.24 -12.01
CA GLU A 118 6.24 5.48 -10.59
C GLU A 118 5.66 6.82 -10.17
N PHE A 119 4.77 6.80 -9.18
CA PHE A 119 4.19 8.01 -8.61
C PHE A 119 4.96 8.46 -7.37
N PRO A 120 5.34 9.73 -7.27
CA PRO A 120 5.86 10.31 -6.05
C PRO A 120 4.85 10.15 -4.90
N GLY A 121 5.25 9.44 -3.84
CA GLY A 121 4.38 9.13 -2.70
C GLY A 121 3.44 7.96 -2.90
N LYS A 122 3.52 7.24 -4.03
CA LYS A 122 2.72 6.06 -4.38
C LYS A 122 1.23 6.40 -4.65
N LEU A 123 0.52 5.51 -5.33
CA LEU A 123 -0.92 5.68 -5.61
C LEU A 123 -1.82 5.04 -4.55
N GLY A 124 -1.24 4.34 -3.61
CA GLY A 124 -1.94 3.67 -2.53
C GLY A 124 -1.08 2.56 -1.94
N ALA A 125 -1.58 1.96 -0.88
CA ALA A 125 -0.99 0.81 -0.23
C ALA A 125 -2.09 0.02 0.49
N ASN A 126 -1.84 -1.24 0.79
CA ASN A 126 -2.68 -1.99 1.71
C ASN A 126 -2.03 -2.03 3.09
N SER A 127 -2.86 -1.90 4.12
CA SER A 127 -2.47 -2.25 5.49
C SER A 127 -2.60 -3.75 5.70
N LEU A 128 -1.72 -4.26 6.53
CA LEU A 128 -1.70 -5.65 7.00
C LEU A 128 -1.55 -5.65 8.51
N SER A 129 -2.07 -6.69 9.17
CA SER A 129 -2.02 -6.79 10.63
C SER A 129 -1.64 -8.20 11.04
N TYR A 130 -0.80 -8.32 12.06
CA TYR A 130 -0.71 -9.52 12.87
C TYR A 130 -1.64 -9.38 14.05
N ILE A 131 -2.55 -10.34 14.14
CA ILE A 131 -3.57 -10.39 15.20
C ILE A 131 -3.56 -11.77 15.82
N MET A 132 -3.91 -11.83 17.11
CA MET A 132 -4.16 -13.07 17.84
C MET A 132 -5.56 -13.02 18.42
N ASN A 133 -6.25 -14.14 18.49
CA ASN A 133 -7.51 -14.23 19.20
C ASN A 133 -7.32 -13.78 20.65
N LYS A 134 -8.19 -12.88 21.15
CA LYS A 134 -8.05 -12.32 22.50
C LYS A 134 -8.11 -13.38 23.60
N LYS A 135 -8.99 -14.36 23.47
CA LYS A 135 -9.11 -15.47 24.45
C LYS A 135 -7.82 -16.29 24.50
N THR A 136 -7.23 -16.58 23.31
CA THR A 136 -5.94 -17.26 23.23
C THR A 136 -4.85 -16.43 23.89
N TRP A 137 -4.77 -15.13 23.57
CA TRP A 137 -3.81 -14.22 24.19
C TRP A 137 -3.96 -14.17 25.72
N ASP A 138 -5.18 -14.04 26.22
CA ASP A 138 -5.45 -13.92 27.64
C ASP A 138 -5.04 -15.20 28.41
N GLY A 139 -5.17 -16.37 27.77
CA GLY A 139 -4.78 -17.68 28.34
C GLY A 139 -3.29 -17.97 28.33
N LEU A 140 -2.44 -17.16 27.66
CA LEU A 140 -0.99 -17.39 27.66
C LEU A 140 -0.36 -17.07 29.01
N PRO A 141 0.70 -17.78 29.42
CA PRO A 141 1.56 -17.42 30.54
C PRO A 141 2.14 -16.01 30.39
N ALA A 142 2.44 -15.36 31.50
CA ALA A 142 2.99 -13.99 31.48
C ALA A 142 4.35 -13.89 30.73
N GLU A 143 5.18 -14.92 30.87
CA GLU A 143 6.47 -15.01 30.17
C GLU A 143 6.31 -15.09 28.66
N ASP A 144 5.35 -15.88 28.16
CA ASP A 144 5.06 -15.99 26.73
C ASP A 144 4.51 -14.68 26.18
N LYS A 145 3.61 -14.00 26.90
CA LYS A 145 3.12 -12.67 26.53
C LYS A 145 4.27 -11.68 26.40
N LYS A 146 5.18 -11.67 27.37
CA LYS A 146 6.37 -10.81 27.38
C LYS A 146 7.30 -11.11 26.19
N ALA A 147 7.53 -12.41 25.90
CA ALA A 147 8.33 -12.83 24.77
C ALA A 147 7.72 -12.38 23.43
N ILE A 148 6.42 -12.57 23.22
CA ILE A 148 5.70 -12.14 22.03
C ILE A 148 5.73 -10.61 21.90
N GLU A 149 5.46 -9.87 22.98
CA GLU A 149 5.48 -8.41 22.97
C GLU A 149 6.85 -7.84 22.65
N SER A 150 7.94 -8.49 23.09
CA SER A 150 9.32 -8.04 22.83
C SER A 150 9.68 -8.04 21.34
N VAL A 151 9.07 -8.92 20.54
CA VAL A 151 9.29 -9.03 19.08
C VAL A 151 8.17 -8.40 18.26
N SER A 152 7.11 -7.90 18.89
CA SER A 152 5.92 -7.30 18.26
C SER A 152 6.04 -5.78 18.11
N GLY A 153 4.94 -5.11 17.76
CA GLY A 153 4.82 -3.67 17.72
C GLY A 153 5.79 -2.99 16.76
N GLU A 154 6.29 -1.81 17.13
CA GLU A 154 7.13 -1.00 16.26
C GLU A 154 8.44 -1.70 15.86
N HIS A 155 9.00 -2.57 16.71
CA HIS A 155 10.19 -3.36 16.39
C HIS A 155 9.95 -4.25 15.16
N MET A 156 8.90 -5.07 15.19
CA MET A 156 8.50 -5.91 14.05
C MET A 156 8.20 -5.09 12.81
N ILE A 157 7.45 -3.99 12.97
CA ILE A 157 6.99 -3.13 11.88
C ILE A 157 8.16 -2.50 11.13
N ARG A 158 9.21 -2.07 11.83
CA ARG A 158 10.43 -1.55 11.19
C ARG A 158 11.13 -2.61 10.34
N ARG A 159 11.22 -3.84 10.82
CA ARG A 159 11.82 -4.96 10.08
C ARG A 159 11.00 -5.31 8.84
N LEU A 160 9.66 -5.39 8.97
CA LEU A 160 8.75 -5.65 7.86
C LEU A 160 8.79 -4.53 6.83
N GLY A 161 8.72 -3.27 7.25
CA GLY A 161 8.80 -2.12 6.36
C GLY A 161 10.12 -2.08 5.57
N ALA A 162 11.25 -2.32 6.24
CA ALA A 162 12.55 -2.41 5.58
C ALA A 162 12.62 -3.59 4.59
N ALA A 163 12.01 -4.74 4.92
CA ALA A 163 11.95 -5.89 4.01
C ALA A 163 11.12 -5.55 2.75
N TYR A 164 9.98 -4.87 2.91
CA TYR A 164 9.18 -4.40 1.77
C TYR A 164 9.95 -3.39 0.90
N ASP A 165 10.67 -2.45 1.50
CA ASP A 165 11.47 -1.48 0.74
C ASP A 165 12.63 -2.17 -0.03
N ARG A 166 13.26 -3.22 0.54
CA ARG A 166 14.25 -4.04 -0.18
C ARG A 166 13.61 -4.82 -1.33
N SER A 167 12.47 -5.47 -1.07
CA SER A 167 11.76 -6.26 -2.08
C SER A 167 11.23 -5.38 -3.23
N GLU A 168 10.83 -4.14 -2.94
CA GLU A 168 10.43 -3.15 -3.95
C GLU A 168 11.60 -2.85 -4.91
N ARG A 169 12.77 -2.55 -4.36
CA ARG A 169 13.98 -2.31 -5.17
C ARG A 169 14.34 -3.53 -6.01
N TYR A 170 14.27 -4.71 -5.43
CA TYR A 170 14.56 -5.96 -6.14
C TYR A 170 13.57 -6.20 -7.30
N GLY A 171 12.28 -5.95 -7.09
CA GLY A 171 11.28 -6.00 -8.16
C GLY A 171 11.60 -5.06 -9.33
N GLY A 172 12.05 -3.84 -9.02
CA GLY A 172 12.53 -2.89 -10.04
C GLY A 172 13.73 -3.42 -10.83
N ILE A 173 14.67 -4.07 -10.17
CA ILE A 173 15.83 -4.72 -10.84
C ILE A 173 15.35 -5.83 -11.78
N LEU A 174 14.41 -6.68 -11.32
CA LEU A 174 13.87 -7.76 -12.15
C LEU A 174 13.14 -7.24 -13.39
N ILE A 175 12.37 -6.16 -13.26
CA ILE A 175 11.69 -5.50 -14.38
C ILE A 175 12.72 -4.99 -15.41
N LYS A 176 13.77 -4.31 -14.95
CA LYS A 176 14.84 -3.81 -15.83
C LYS A 176 15.59 -4.95 -16.53
N LYS A 177 15.93 -6.03 -15.80
CA LYS A 177 16.53 -7.26 -16.39
C LYS A 177 15.63 -7.88 -17.47
N ALA A 178 14.32 -7.79 -17.30
CA ALA A 178 13.33 -8.23 -18.30
C ALA A 178 13.06 -7.19 -19.41
N LYS A 179 13.94 -6.18 -19.57
CA LYS A 179 13.86 -5.08 -20.55
C LYS A 179 12.62 -4.18 -20.37
N GLY A 180 12.00 -4.18 -19.19
CA GLY A 180 10.94 -3.23 -18.82
C GLY A 180 11.51 -1.85 -18.52
N LYS A 181 10.77 -0.82 -18.90
CA LYS A 181 11.12 0.59 -18.68
C LYS A 181 10.43 1.12 -17.43
N ILE A 182 11.17 1.81 -16.57
CA ILE A 182 10.62 2.46 -15.36
C ILE A 182 10.77 3.97 -15.59
N GLN A 183 9.65 4.69 -15.49
CA GLN A 183 9.59 6.13 -15.62
C GLN A 183 8.86 6.73 -14.42
N ARG A 184 9.12 7.99 -14.13
CA ARG A 184 8.43 8.73 -13.07
C ARG A 184 7.29 9.54 -13.68
N ALA A 185 6.13 9.52 -13.02
CA ALA A 185 5.02 10.40 -13.37
C ALA A 185 5.46 11.87 -13.23
N ASP A 186 5.16 12.68 -14.22
CA ASP A 186 5.44 14.11 -14.16
C ASP A 186 4.48 14.85 -13.22
N ALA A 187 4.76 16.14 -13.00
CA ALA A 187 3.99 16.95 -12.07
C ALA A 187 2.54 17.15 -12.53
N ALA A 188 2.30 17.25 -13.83
CA ALA A 188 0.97 17.44 -14.41
C ALA A 188 0.12 16.19 -14.22
N PHE A 189 0.67 15.02 -14.50
CA PHE A 189 -0.02 13.73 -14.28
C PHE A 189 -0.30 13.48 -12.79
N VAL A 190 0.68 13.73 -11.92
CA VAL A 190 0.50 13.63 -10.47
C VAL A 190 -0.62 14.57 -9.98
N LYS A 191 -0.65 15.83 -10.44
CA LYS A 191 -1.69 16.81 -10.10
C LYS A 191 -3.07 16.34 -10.56
N ALA A 192 -3.19 15.86 -11.79
CA ALA A 192 -4.45 15.37 -12.36
C ALA A 192 -5.00 14.15 -11.60
N VAL A 193 -4.13 13.19 -11.26
CA VAL A 193 -4.53 12.02 -10.47
C VAL A 193 -5.00 12.45 -9.08
N ARG A 194 -4.26 13.32 -8.39
CA ARG A 194 -4.66 13.82 -7.05
C ARG A 194 -6.00 14.53 -7.08
N ALA A 195 -6.24 15.39 -8.06
CA ALA A 195 -7.50 16.09 -8.21
C ALA A 195 -8.69 15.12 -8.33
N LYS A 196 -8.55 14.08 -9.14
CA LYS A 196 -9.59 13.06 -9.37
C LYS A 196 -9.76 12.05 -8.22
N THR A 197 -8.82 11.96 -7.29
CA THR A 197 -8.85 11.00 -6.19
C THR A 197 -8.98 11.63 -4.80
N ARG A 198 -9.01 12.97 -4.72
CA ARG A 198 -9.09 13.70 -3.43
C ARG A 198 -10.33 13.33 -2.61
N PHE A 199 -11.44 13.06 -3.26
CA PHE A 199 -12.70 12.70 -2.60
C PHE A 199 -12.58 11.50 -1.65
N PHE A 200 -11.59 10.59 -1.83
CA PHE A 200 -11.34 9.49 -0.90
C PHE A 200 -10.86 9.99 0.45
N GLU A 201 -10.02 11.02 0.44
CA GLU A 201 -9.52 11.63 1.66
C GLU A 201 -10.63 12.39 2.37
N ASP A 202 -11.39 13.19 1.63
CA ASP A 202 -12.50 13.98 2.15
C ASP A 202 -13.60 13.07 2.74
N ASP A 203 -13.97 11.98 2.04
CA ASP A 203 -14.93 10.98 2.50
C ASP A 203 -14.43 10.23 3.75
N TRP A 204 -13.16 9.84 3.77
CA TRP A 204 -12.55 9.19 4.93
C TRP A 204 -12.54 10.12 6.14
N VAL A 205 -12.13 11.37 5.99
CA VAL A 205 -12.13 12.36 7.07
C VAL A 205 -13.55 12.52 7.61
N LYS A 206 -14.55 12.69 6.73
CA LYS A 206 -15.96 12.79 7.12
C LYS A 206 -16.43 11.57 7.93
N LYS A 207 -16.18 10.35 7.41
CA LYS A 207 -16.62 9.11 8.05
C LYS A 207 -15.92 8.84 9.38
N ALA A 208 -14.62 9.11 9.47
CA ALA A 208 -13.86 8.90 10.68
C ALA A 208 -14.25 9.94 11.76
N SER A 209 -14.47 11.21 11.37
CA SER A 209 -14.93 12.25 12.29
C SER A 209 -16.32 11.95 12.85
N ALA A 210 -17.23 11.42 12.03
CA ALA A 210 -18.56 10.99 12.48
C ALA A 210 -18.51 9.84 13.52
N ARG A 211 -17.39 9.13 13.60
CA ARG A 211 -17.11 8.09 14.61
C ARG A 211 -16.32 8.60 15.83
N GLY A 212 -16.21 9.91 15.99
CA GLY A 212 -15.53 10.56 17.10
C GLY A 212 -14.00 10.55 17.01
N ILE A 213 -13.44 10.31 15.83
CA ILE A 213 -11.99 10.32 15.59
C ILE A 213 -11.58 11.73 15.15
N ALA A 214 -10.49 12.27 15.70
CA ALA A 214 -9.87 13.51 15.21
C ALA A 214 -9.18 13.25 13.85
N ALA A 215 -9.98 13.01 12.81
CA ALA A 215 -9.55 12.41 11.55
C ALA A 215 -8.52 13.26 10.79
N GLN A 216 -8.72 14.59 10.71
CA GLN A 216 -7.75 15.47 10.06
C GLN A 216 -6.40 15.45 10.80
N ALA A 217 -6.42 15.56 12.14
CA ALA A 217 -5.20 15.49 12.95
C ALA A 217 -4.48 14.14 12.82
N ALA A 218 -5.24 13.05 12.73
CA ALA A 218 -4.70 11.70 12.51
C ALA A 218 -3.99 11.61 11.14
N LEU A 219 -4.59 12.17 10.09
CA LEU A 219 -4.03 12.18 8.74
C LEU A 219 -2.74 13.02 8.66
N ASP A 220 -2.75 14.19 9.29
CA ASP A 220 -1.58 15.08 9.33
C ASP A 220 -0.43 14.44 10.13
N TYR A 221 -0.76 13.83 11.27
CA TYR A 221 0.21 13.07 12.07
C TYR A 221 0.81 11.89 11.31
N PHE A 222 -0.02 11.12 10.60
CA PHE A 222 0.43 10.02 9.74
C PHE A 222 1.41 10.51 8.66
N ARG A 223 1.08 11.59 7.98
CA ARG A 223 1.90 12.18 6.92
C ARG A 223 3.24 12.71 7.44
N LYS A 224 3.20 13.44 8.55
CA LYS A 224 4.40 13.98 9.21
C LYS A 224 5.32 12.85 9.65
N THR A 225 4.82 11.91 10.42
CA THR A 225 5.57 10.76 10.93
C THR A 225 6.19 9.94 9.79
N GLY A 226 5.42 9.67 8.73
CA GLY A 226 5.92 8.92 7.58
C GLY A 226 7.09 9.60 6.86
N LYS A 227 7.06 10.92 6.73
CA LYS A 227 8.17 11.71 6.17
C LYS A 227 9.42 11.65 7.07
N GLU A 228 9.26 11.90 8.36
CA GLU A 228 10.35 11.92 9.33
C GLU A 228 11.06 10.56 9.44
N VAL A 229 10.30 9.47 9.53
CA VAL A 229 10.87 8.12 9.61
C VAL A 229 11.56 7.74 8.30
N THR A 230 11.00 8.12 7.16
CA THR A 230 11.65 7.85 5.86
C THR A 230 12.97 8.60 5.72
N ALA A 231 13.05 9.84 6.18
CA ALA A 231 14.27 10.62 6.13
C ALA A 231 15.40 10.00 6.98
N LYS A 232 15.06 9.44 8.15
CA LYS A 232 16.01 8.77 9.05
C LYS A 232 16.43 7.36 8.62
N ALA A 233 15.71 6.74 7.68
CA ALA A 233 15.98 5.37 7.21
C ALA A 233 16.81 5.31 5.91
N ARG A 234 17.21 6.47 5.37
CA ARG A 234 18.12 6.63 4.23
C ARG A 234 19.55 6.71 4.70
#